data_89b3eb32919d6e25be84680421656fae
#
_entry.id   89b3eb32919d6e25be84680421656fae
#
_cell.length_a   1.000
_cell.length_b   1.000
_cell.length_c   1.000
_cell.angle_alpha   90.00
_cell.angle_beta   90.00
_cell.angle_gamma   90.00
#
_symmetry.space_group_name_H-M   'P 1'
#
loop_
_entity.id
_entity.type
_entity.pdbx_description
1 polymer ?
#
loop_
_entity_poly.entity_id
_entity_poly.type
_entity_poly.pdbx_seq_one_letter_code
_entity_poly.pdbx_strand_id
1 'polypeptide(L)'
;MSSYVIGFYGYSNTGKTTVIVNLIKRLTETKFKVATIKHSDKKISFDTQKKDTYKHAQVGANPIVLSSLSETDFIIKKKLSMEDIIKYLEIIENVDIIIVEGAKDPGIPKVRIGSIKKRENTILDYTGDFEELYEFIEEKIKNKEE
;
A
#
# COMPACT_ATOMS: atom_id res chain seq x y z
N MET A 1 12.79 -13.20 2.91
CA MET A 1 11.67 -13.26 3.85
C MET A 1 10.52 -12.45 3.33
N SER A 2 9.32 -12.93 3.50
CA SER A 2 8.15 -12.23 3.01
C SER A 2 7.61 -11.22 4.03
N SER A 3 7.06 -10.12 3.52
CA SER A 3 6.41 -9.11 4.32
C SER A 3 5.01 -9.57 4.74
N TYR A 4 4.52 -9.05 5.86
CA TYR A 4 3.09 -9.19 6.16
C TYR A 4 2.32 -8.18 5.29
N VAL A 5 1.31 -8.66 4.58
CA VAL A 5 0.51 -7.80 3.70
C VAL A 5 -0.89 -7.65 4.28
N ILE A 6 -1.36 -6.42 4.43
CA ILE A 6 -2.70 -6.15 4.91
C ILE A 6 -3.32 -4.99 4.15
N GLY A 7 -4.60 -5.13 3.81
CA GLY A 7 -5.36 -4.11 3.12
C GLY A 7 -6.27 -3.34 4.05
N PHE A 8 -6.55 -2.08 3.70
CA PHE A 8 -7.52 -1.24 4.37
C PHE A 8 -8.51 -0.72 3.33
N TYR A 9 -9.80 -0.72 3.66
CA TYR A 9 -10.80 -0.18 2.76
C TYR A 9 -11.93 0.49 3.55
N GLY A 10 -12.63 1.39 2.88
CA GLY A 10 -13.71 2.18 3.45
C GLY A 10 -14.11 3.23 2.44
N TYR A 11 -15.25 3.89 2.68
CA TYR A 11 -15.67 5.01 1.85
C TYR A 11 -14.72 6.18 1.97
N SER A 12 -14.67 7.04 0.95
CA SER A 12 -13.99 8.32 1.03
C SER A 12 -14.55 9.14 2.22
N ASN A 13 -13.68 9.92 2.86
CA ASN A 13 -14.04 10.79 3.99
C ASN A 13 -14.49 10.04 5.26
N THR A 14 -14.10 8.78 5.44
CA THR A 14 -14.36 8.01 6.67
C THR A 14 -13.18 8.05 7.64
N GLY A 15 -12.15 8.85 7.35
CA GLY A 15 -10.93 8.87 8.16
C GLY A 15 -9.94 7.77 7.85
N LYS A 16 -10.16 7.01 6.77
CA LYS A 16 -9.30 5.89 6.36
C LYS A 16 -7.83 6.31 6.22
N THR A 17 -7.56 7.40 5.51
CA THR A 17 -6.20 7.89 5.31
C THR A 17 -5.56 8.29 6.63
N THR A 18 -6.31 8.93 7.52
CA THR A 18 -5.81 9.32 8.84
C THR A 18 -5.41 8.11 9.67
N VAL A 19 -6.22 7.06 9.66
CA VAL A 19 -5.93 5.82 10.38
C VAL A 19 -4.65 5.19 9.83
N ILE A 20 -4.53 5.10 8.50
CA ILE A 20 -3.35 4.52 7.85
C ILE A 20 -2.09 5.34 8.16
N VAL A 21 -2.16 6.66 8.08
CA VAL A 21 -1.02 7.55 8.37
C VAL A 21 -0.58 7.38 9.84
N ASN A 22 -1.52 7.34 10.77
CA ASN A 22 -1.20 7.13 12.18
C ASN A 22 -0.58 5.76 12.43
N LEU A 23 -1.07 4.73 11.73
CA LEU A 23 -0.52 3.39 11.82
C LEU A 23 0.92 3.34 11.30
N ILE A 24 1.18 3.92 10.15
CA ILE A 24 2.54 3.99 9.57
C ILE A 24 3.49 4.69 10.54
N LYS A 25 3.06 5.84 11.09
CA LYS A 25 3.86 6.60 12.04
C LYS A 25 4.24 5.76 13.25
N ARG A 26 3.26 5.10 13.85
CA ARG A 26 3.49 4.27 15.05
C ARG A 26 4.41 3.08 14.73
N LEU A 27 4.19 2.41 13.61
CA LEU A 27 5.02 1.27 13.19
C LEU A 27 6.47 1.70 12.94
N THR A 28 6.69 2.81 12.26
CA THR A 28 8.05 3.29 11.98
C THR A 28 8.75 3.78 13.24
N GLU A 29 8.03 4.38 14.16
CA GLU A 29 8.57 4.76 15.47
C GLU A 29 9.00 3.53 16.30
N THR A 30 8.34 2.40 16.11
CA THR A 30 8.72 1.13 16.74
C THR A 30 9.69 0.31 15.91
N LYS A 31 10.32 0.93 14.91
CA LYS A 31 11.41 0.35 14.10
C LYS A 31 10.97 -0.70 13.08
N PHE A 32 9.68 -0.83 12.80
CA PHE A 32 9.22 -1.64 11.68
C PHE A 32 9.43 -0.88 10.38
N LYS A 33 9.80 -1.61 9.33
CA LYS A 33 9.93 -1.05 7.98
C LYS A 33 8.61 -1.25 7.24
N VAL A 34 8.05 -0.16 6.72
CA VAL A 34 6.71 -0.13 6.12
C VAL A 34 6.80 0.29 4.67
N ALA A 35 6.14 -0.48 3.79
CA ALA A 35 5.87 -0.05 2.43
C ALA A 35 4.36 0.12 2.27
N THR A 36 3.95 0.96 1.33
CA THR A 36 2.52 1.19 1.06
C THR A 36 2.21 1.05 -0.42
N ILE A 37 1.01 0.58 -0.70
CA ILE A 37 0.44 0.54 -2.04
C ILE A 37 -0.90 1.26 -1.96
N LYS A 38 -1.11 2.26 -2.82
CA LYS A 38 -2.45 2.83 -3.00
C LYS A 38 -3.02 2.30 -4.29
N HIS A 39 -4.12 1.54 -4.18
CA HIS A 39 -4.83 1.03 -5.34
C HIS A 39 -5.98 1.96 -5.71
N SER A 40 -6.15 2.21 -7.00
CA SER A 40 -7.28 2.96 -7.54
C SER A 40 -7.76 2.28 -8.83
N ASP A 41 -9.08 2.23 -9.01
CA ASP A 41 -9.68 1.76 -10.27
C ASP A 41 -9.76 2.87 -11.33
N LYS A 42 -9.31 4.07 -10.98
CA LYS A 42 -9.28 5.22 -11.90
C LYS A 42 -7.95 5.28 -12.63
N LYS A 43 -7.96 5.94 -13.79
CA LYS A 43 -6.73 6.23 -14.54
C LYS A 43 -6.07 7.46 -13.94
N ILE A 44 -5.12 7.26 -13.02
CA ILE A 44 -4.38 8.34 -12.38
C ILE A 44 -2.87 8.08 -12.49
N SER A 45 -2.09 9.15 -12.49
CA SER A 45 -0.63 9.07 -12.56
C SER A 45 -0.01 10.30 -11.90
N PHE A 46 1.15 10.09 -11.27
CA PHE A 46 2.00 11.20 -10.84
C PHE A 46 2.72 11.83 -12.03
N ASP A 47 2.81 11.12 -13.15
CA ASP A 47 3.49 11.56 -14.37
C ASP A 47 2.52 12.40 -15.21
N THR A 48 2.82 13.69 -15.35
CA THR A 48 1.94 14.65 -16.02
C THR A 48 2.54 15.17 -17.33
N GLN A 49 1.68 15.75 -18.19
CA GLN A 49 2.03 16.19 -19.56
C GLN A 49 3.25 17.12 -19.64
N LYS A 50 3.55 17.89 -18.62
CA LYS A 50 4.65 18.86 -18.64
C LYS A 50 6.02 18.24 -18.33
N LYS A 51 6.05 16.99 -17.89
CA LYS A 51 7.28 16.32 -17.47
C LYS A 51 7.97 15.63 -18.63
N ASP A 52 9.30 15.62 -18.61
CA ASP A 52 10.09 14.91 -19.62
C ASP A 52 9.78 13.41 -19.62
N THR A 53 9.61 12.82 -18.43
CA THR A 53 9.25 11.41 -18.28
C THR A 53 7.95 11.08 -19.01
N TYR A 54 6.97 11.98 -18.96
CA TYR A 54 5.71 11.82 -19.68
C TYR A 54 5.96 11.78 -21.19
N LYS A 55 6.81 12.69 -21.69
CA LYS A 55 7.15 12.75 -23.12
C LYS A 55 7.86 11.49 -23.57
N HIS A 56 8.75 10.95 -22.75
CA HIS A 56 9.43 9.68 -23.04
C HIS A 56 8.42 8.54 -23.20
N ALA A 57 7.44 8.48 -22.28
CA ALA A 57 6.40 7.45 -22.31
C ALA A 57 5.56 7.55 -23.57
N GLN A 58 5.21 8.77 -24.00
CA GLN A 58 4.36 8.98 -25.17
C GLN A 58 4.98 8.44 -26.47
N VAL A 59 6.29 8.39 -26.56
CA VAL A 59 6.97 7.87 -27.75
C VAL A 59 7.45 6.43 -27.58
N GLY A 60 7.01 5.76 -26.53
CA GLY A 60 7.14 4.31 -26.40
C GLY A 60 8.06 3.80 -25.30
N ALA A 61 8.71 4.67 -24.52
CA ALA A 61 9.52 4.21 -23.41
C ALA A 61 8.64 3.64 -22.28
N ASN A 62 8.97 2.45 -21.78
CA ASN A 62 8.26 1.79 -20.69
C ASN A 62 9.12 0.61 -20.19
N PRO A 63 9.57 0.55 -18.94
CA PRO A 63 9.38 1.55 -17.89
C PRO A 63 10.27 2.78 -18.04
N ILE A 64 9.99 3.80 -17.25
CA ILE A 64 10.74 5.05 -17.19
C ILE A 64 11.26 5.24 -15.78
N VAL A 65 12.44 5.78 -15.62
CA VAL A 65 13.02 6.04 -14.30
C VAL A 65 13.38 7.52 -14.19
N LEU A 66 12.92 8.15 -13.10
CA LEU A 66 13.43 9.45 -12.68
C LEU A 66 14.45 9.22 -11.58
N SER A 67 15.66 9.69 -11.76
CA SER A 67 16.69 9.64 -10.74
C SER A 67 17.05 11.07 -10.32
N SER A 68 16.91 11.38 -9.03
CA SER A 68 17.20 12.70 -8.51
C SER A 68 17.99 12.61 -7.21
N LEU A 69 18.33 13.78 -6.62
CA LEU A 69 19.03 13.80 -5.33
C LEU A 69 18.14 13.39 -4.15
N SER A 70 16.81 13.41 -4.34
CA SER A 70 15.88 13.15 -3.24
C SER A 70 15.14 11.83 -3.36
N GLU A 71 15.02 11.28 -4.57
CA GLU A 71 14.20 10.07 -4.78
C GLU A 71 14.51 9.40 -6.11
N THR A 72 14.07 8.16 -6.26
CA THR A 72 14.09 7.41 -7.51
C THR A 72 12.68 6.93 -7.78
N ASP A 73 12.11 7.29 -8.92
CA ASP A 73 10.77 6.90 -9.32
C ASP A 73 10.82 5.94 -10.49
N PHE A 74 10.26 4.75 -10.30
CA PHE A 74 10.05 3.80 -11.38
C PHE A 74 8.61 3.92 -11.86
N ILE A 75 8.41 4.27 -13.13
CA ILE A 75 7.08 4.45 -13.70
C ILE A 75 6.84 3.36 -14.72
N ILE A 76 5.91 2.48 -14.42
CA ILE A 76 5.55 1.35 -15.29
C ILE A 76 4.16 1.64 -15.84
N LYS A 77 4.07 1.95 -17.14
CA LYS A 77 2.84 2.38 -17.80
C LYS A 77 1.98 1.18 -18.23
N LYS A 78 1.69 0.32 -17.25
CA LYS A 78 0.74 -0.78 -17.43
C LYS A 78 0.19 -1.20 -16.07
N LYS A 79 -0.96 -1.86 -16.08
CA LYS A 79 -1.51 -2.42 -14.86
C LYS A 79 -0.75 -3.70 -14.53
N LEU A 80 -0.20 -3.77 -13.32
CA LEU A 80 0.41 -4.98 -12.77
C LEU A 80 -0.57 -5.68 -11.85
N SER A 81 -0.43 -6.99 -11.69
CA SER A 81 -1.16 -7.72 -10.66
C SER A 81 -0.65 -7.30 -9.28
N MET A 82 -1.50 -7.42 -8.26
CA MET A 82 -1.09 -7.12 -6.89
C MET A 82 0.07 -8.04 -6.46
N GLU A 83 0.04 -9.29 -6.89
CA GLU A 83 1.10 -10.25 -6.62
C GLU A 83 2.45 -9.76 -7.15
N ASP A 84 2.50 -9.27 -8.39
CA ASP A 84 3.72 -8.75 -8.98
C ASP A 84 4.20 -7.47 -8.28
N ILE A 85 3.30 -6.58 -7.93
CA ILE A 85 3.65 -5.35 -7.20
C ILE A 85 4.33 -5.70 -5.87
N ILE A 86 3.75 -6.64 -5.13
CA ILE A 86 4.32 -7.08 -3.85
C ILE A 86 5.71 -7.69 -4.05
N LYS A 87 5.88 -8.53 -5.06
CA LYS A 87 7.19 -9.11 -5.36
C LYS A 87 8.24 -8.04 -5.65
N TYR A 88 7.88 -7.04 -6.45
CA TYR A 88 8.81 -5.96 -6.78
C TYR A 88 9.18 -5.13 -5.55
N LEU A 89 8.22 -4.85 -4.68
CA LEU A 89 8.51 -4.15 -3.43
C LEU A 89 9.48 -4.93 -2.56
N GLU A 90 9.30 -6.23 -2.46
CA GLU A 90 10.16 -7.08 -1.64
C GLU A 90 11.58 -7.23 -2.21
N ILE A 91 11.74 -7.04 -3.51
CA ILE A 91 13.06 -6.99 -4.15
C ILE A 91 13.76 -5.66 -3.86
N ILE A 92 13.02 -4.56 -3.90
CA ILE A 92 13.58 -3.20 -3.72
C ILE A 92 14.03 -3.00 -2.27
N GLU A 93 13.20 -3.39 -1.32
CA GLU A 93 13.45 -3.19 0.11
C GLU A 93 12.97 -4.38 0.93
N ASN A 94 13.73 -4.67 1.99
CA ASN A 94 13.31 -5.67 2.97
C ASN A 94 12.38 -4.98 3.97
N VAL A 95 11.07 -5.09 3.77
CA VAL A 95 10.07 -4.46 4.63
C VAL A 95 9.35 -5.49 5.49
N ASP A 96 8.89 -5.05 6.67
CA ASP A 96 8.17 -5.92 7.60
C ASP A 96 6.70 -6.04 7.24
N ILE A 97 6.14 -4.96 6.71
CA ILE A 97 4.72 -4.89 6.39
C ILE A 97 4.49 -4.07 5.11
N ILE A 98 3.54 -4.53 4.32
CA ILE A 98 3.03 -3.80 3.15
C ILE A 98 1.57 -3.48 3.43
N ILE A 99 1.23 -2.20 3.47
CA ILE A 99 -0.13 -1.71 3.68
C ILE A 99 -0.73 -1.34 2.34
N VAL A 100 -1.87 -1.94 1.99
CA VAL A 100 -2.56 -1.70 0.73
C VAL A 100 -3.82 -0.88 0.99
N GLU A 101 -3.83 0.38 0.60
CA GLU A 101 -5.03 1.22 0.68
C GLU A 101 -5.94 0.92 -0.52
N GLY A 102 -7.20 0.56 -0.24
CA GLY A 102 -8.18 0.26 -1.27
C GLY A 102 -8.14 -1.18 -1.77
N ALA A 103 -7.63 -2.11 -0.98
CA ALA A 103 -7.48 -3.51 -1.37
C ALA A 103 -8.81 -4.18 -1.71
N LYS A 104 -8.85 -4.91 -2.84
CA LYS A 104 -9.99 -5.72 -3.25
C LYS A 104 -9.63 -7.21 -3.41
N ASP A 105 -8.36 -7.53 -3.55
CA ASP A 105 -7.88 -8.89 -3.79
C ASP A 105 -8.31 -9.83 -2.65
N PRO A 106 -9.02 -10.95 -2.97
CA PRO A 106 -9.44 -11.90 -1.94
C PRO A 106 -8.29 -12.55 -1.17
N GLY A 107 -7.09 -12.60 -1.75
CA GLY A 107 -5.91 -13.17 -1.11
C GLY A 107 -5.28 -12.27 -0.05
N ILE A 108 -5.71 -11.01 0.06
CA ILE A 108 -5.16 -10.07 1.02
C ILE A 108 -6.09 -9.94 2.22
N PRO A 109 -5.61 -10.21 3.45
CA PRO A 109 -6.40 -9.95 4.65
C PRO A 109 -6.65 -8.46 4.80
N LYS A 110 -7.84 -8.07 5.24
CA LYS A 110 -8.29 -6.68 5.21
C LYS A 110 -8.88 -6.20 6.51
N VAL A 111 -8.72 -4.91 6.75
CA VAL A 111 -9.40 -4.17 7.81
C VAL A 111 -10.45 -3.28 7.15
N ARG A 112 -11.68 -3.39 7.60
CA ARG A 112 -12.77 -2.54 7.14
C ARG A 112 -12.89 -1.31 8.04
N ILE A 113 -12.99 -0.14 7.41
CA ILE A 113 -13.21 1.12 8.13
C ILE A 113 -14.58 1.67 7.72
N GLY A 114 -15.48 1.81 8.71
CA GLY A 114 -16.82 2.31 8.47
C GLY A 114 -17.80 1.24 8.02
N SER A 115 -18.88 1.68 7.37
CA SER A 115 -20.04 0.84 7.06
C SER A 115 -20.11 0.34 5.62
N ILE A 116 -19.04 0.50 4.86
CA ILE A 116 -18.96 -0.04 3.49
C ILE A 116 -19.24 -1.55 3.50
N LYS A 117 -19.83 -2.06 2.40
CA LYS A 117 -20.10 -3.49 2.26
C LYS A 117 -18.82 -4.29 2.50
N LYS A 118 -18.91 -5.32 3.33
CA LYS A 118 -17.78 -6.17 3.70
C LYS A 118 -17.19 -6.87 2.46
N ARG A 119 -15.89 -6.79 2.32
CA ARG A 119 -15.13 -7.47 1.26
C ARG A 119 -14.60 -8.82 1.75
N GLU A 120 -14.32 -9.72 0.81
CA GLU A 120 -13.72 -11.02 1.12
C GLU A 120 -12.42 -10.87 1.90
N ASN A 121 -12.19 -11.81 2.83
CA ASN A 121 -11.00 -11.85 3.68
C ASN A 121 -10.86 -10.61 4.58
N THR A 122 -11.99 -10.07 5.06
CA THR A 122 -11.98 -9.03 6.08
C THR A 122 -11.77 -9.70 7.45
N ILE A 123 -10.65 -9.39 8.09
CA ILE A 123 -10.26 -10.03 9.35
C ILE A 123 -10.46 -9.15 10.57
N LEU A 124 -10.74 -7.85 10.36
CA LEU A 124 -10.99 -6.91 11.44
C LEU A 124 -11.89 -5.78 10.95
N ASP A 125 -12.86 -5.40 11.77
CA ASP A 125 -13.62 -4.15 11.62
C ASP A 125 -13.00 -3.13 12.57
N TYR A 126 -12.60 -1.98 12.05
CA TYR A 126 -12.02 -0.92 12.88
C TYR A 126 -13.12 -0.31 13.77
N THR A 127 -12.91 -0.35 15.08
CA THR A 127 -13.90 0.12 16.07
C THR A 127 -13.73 1.58 16.45
N GLY A 128 -12.67 2.22 15.98
CA GLY A 128 -12.27 3.56 16.45
C GLY A 128 -11.19 3.50 17.52
N ASP A 129 -10.89 2.32 18.04
CA ASP A 129 -9.82 2.12 19.02
C ASP A 129 -8.52 1.85 18.29
N PHE A 130 -7.67 2.89 18.18
CA PHE A 130 -6.40 2.79 17.46
C PHE A 130 -5.43 1.82 18.13
N GLU A 131 -5.40 1.78 19.46
CA GLU A 131 -4.49 0.88 20.17
C GLU A 131 -4.85 -0.59 19.92
N GLU A 132 -6.11 -0.92 19.83
CA GLU A 132 -6.57 -2.27 19.43
C GLU A 132 -6.06 -2.62 18.03
N LEU A 133 -6.19 -1.69 17.09
CA LEU A 133 -5.71 -1.89 15.73
C LEU A 133 -4.20 -2.09 15.70
N TYR A 134 -3.46 -1.23 16.39
CA TYR A 134 -2.00 -1.30 16.41
C TYR A 134 -1.51 -2.64 16.98
N GLU A 135 -2.06 -3.05 18.11
CA GLU A 135 -1.69 -4.32 18.75
C GLU A 135 -1.98 -5.52 17.84
N PHE A 136 -3.13 -5.48 17.17
CA PHE A 136 -3.51 -6.51 16.21
C PHE A 136 -2.48 -6.62 15.08
N ILE A 137 -2.12 -5.48 14.49
CA ILE A 137 -1.15 -5.44 13.39
C ILE A 137 0.25 -5.86 13.87
N GLU A 138 0.69 -5.36 15.00
CA GLU A 138 1.99 -5.72 15.57
C GLU A 138 2.11 -7.23 15.78
N GLU A 139 1.08 -7.85 16.33
CA GLU A 139 1.05 -9.29 16.52
C GLU A 139 1.15 -10.04 15.20
N LYS A 140 0.43 -9.57 14.17
CA LYS A 140 0.48 -10.19 12.84
C LYS A 140 1.87 -10.11 12.23
N ILE A 141 2.56 -9.00 12.37
CA ILE A 141 3.94 -8.86 11.87
C ILE A 141 4.86 -9.84 12.59
N LYS A 142 4.76 -9.93 13.91
CA LYS A 142 5.62 -10.79 14.71
C LYS A 142 5.40 -12.28 14.46
N ASN A 143 4.19 -12.66 14.08
CA ASN A 143 3.81 -14.07 13.87
C ASN A 143 3.87 -14.53 12.42
N LYS A 144 4.24 -13.69 11.48
CA LYS A 144 4.22 -14.02 10.04
C LYS A 144 5.18 -15.14 9.65
N GLU A 145 6.18 -15.42 10.46
CA GLU A 145 7.18 -16.44 10.19
C GLU A 145 6.77 -17.85 10.68
N GLU A 146 5.59 -17.95 11.27
CA GLU A 146 5.05 -19.23 11.76
C GLU A 146 4.28 -20.03 10.67
#